data_2956661d02d5c61b2b973446645ae8ab
#
_entry.id   2956661d02d5c61b2b973446645ae8ab
#
_cell.length_a   1.000
_cell.length_b   1.000
_cell.length_c   1.000
_cell.angle_alpha   90.00
_cell.angle_beta   90.00
_cell.angle_gamma   90.00
#
_symmetry.space_group_name_H-M   'P 1'
#
loop_
_entity.id
_entity.type
_entity.pdbx_description
1 polymer ?
#
loop_
_entity_poly.entity_id
_entity_poly.type
_entity_poly.pdbx_seq_one_letter_code
_entity_poly.pdbx_strand_id
1 'polypeptide(L)'
;MHTIGLIGGMSWESTALYYRLLNEGIKARCGGLHSAPLILHSVDFAGIAALQHDNNWPALTTALCDIAKKLEQAGAKGLLICTNTMHKVAANITEVVQIPVIHIGDAIIAACKEQGYQQVALLGTAFTMEQPFLKDHLSAGGLDVMVPDEADRRIVHQVIYDELCQGKVLDSSRQQYQRIIEQLKQRGAQAVILGCTEIGLLIAPQNSSLPVLDTTELHAKSAVDFMLSSNPN
;
A
#
# COMPACT_ATOMS: atom_id res chain seq x y z
N MET A 1 6.10 -14.60 18.19
CA MET A 1 5.77 -13.60 17.15
C MET A 1 7.04 -13.09 16.51
N HIS A 2 7.06 -12.94 15.19
CA HIS A 2 8.19 -12.36 14.47
C HIS A 2 8.16 -10.84 14.56
N THR A 3 9.34 -10.22 14.75
CA THR A 3 9.48 -8.76 14.72
C THR A 3 9.48 -8.28 13.28
N ILE A 4 8.68 -7.26 12.95
CA ILE A 4 8.64 -6.63 11.61
C ILE A 4 9.41 -5.32 11.61
N GLY A 5 10.24 -5.14 10.59
CA GLY A 5 10.87 -3.86 10.26
C GLY A 5 9.97 -3.02 9.35
N LEU A 6 9.66 -1.80 9.77
CA LEU A 6 8.86 -0.85 8.99
C LEU A 6 9.78 0.17 8.33
N ILE A 7 9.76 0.25 7.00
CA ILE A 7 10.35 1.34 6.23
C ILE A 7 9.25 2.39 6.06
N GLY A 8 9.25 3.38 6.95
CA GLY A 8 8.18 4.36 7.11
C GLY A 8 8.62 5.81 6.92
N GLY A 9 7.72 6.74 7.20
CA GLY A 9 7.93 8.18 7.04
C GLY A 9 7.59 8.73 5.66
N MET A 10 6.99 7.93 4.79
CA MET A 10 6.68 8.27 3.38
C MET A 10 5.17 8.16 3.02
N SER A 11 4.18 8.71 3.70
CA SER A 11 4.20 9.74 4.73
C SER A 11 4.27 9.16 6.16
N TRP A 12 4.41 10.07 7.17
CA TRP A 12 4.34 9.66 8.58
C TRP A 12 2.89 9.30 8.97
N GLU A 13 1.89 9.92 8.38
CA GLU A 13 0.47 9.62 8.60
C GLU A 13 0.16 8.18 8.18
N SER A 14 0.60 7.78 6.99
CA SER A 14 0.48 6.40 6.52
C SER A 14 1.19 5.43 7.47
N THR A 15 2.39 5.79 7.93
CA THR A 15 3.18 4.98 8.87
C THR A 15 2.48 4.82 10.22
N ALA A 16 1.85 5.88 10.73
CA ALA A 16 1.07 5.82 11.96
C ALA A 16 -0.17 4.91 11.81
N LEU A 17 -0.81 4.91 10.61
CA LEU A 17 -1.89 3.99 10.30
C LEU A 17 -1.39 2.53 10.31
N TYR A 18 -0.26 2.24 9.68
CA TYR A 18 0.36 0.91 9.74
C TYR A 18 0.64 0.47 11.18
N TYR A 19 1.24 1.35 11.99
CA TYR A 19 1.50 1.07 13.40
C TYR A 19 0.22 0.69 14.15
N ARG A 20 -0.86 1.44 13.93
CA ARG A 20 -2.16 1.17 14.53
C ARG A 20 -2.73 -0.16 14.07
N LEU A 21 -2.83 -0.39 12.76
CA LEU A 21 -3.43 -1.60 12.18
C LEU A 21 -2.69 -2.89 12.61
N LEU A 22 -1.36 -2.85 12.66
CA LEU A 22 -0.56 -3.98 13.13
C LEU A 22 -0.83 -4.30 14.59
N ASN A 23 -0.89 -3.29 15.46
CA ASN A 23 -1.19 -3.49 16.88
C ASN A 23 -2.63 -3.95 17.12
N GLU A 24 -3.60 -3.37 16.41
CA GLU A 24 -5.00 -3.79 16.46
C GLU A 24 -5.15 -5.24 15.97
N GLY A 25 -4.47 -5.61 14.89
CA GLY A 25 -4.47 -6.97 14.33
C GLY A 25 -3.89 -8.01 15.31
N ILE A 26 -2.76 -7.71 15.94
CA ILE A 26 -2.16 -8.59 16.97
C ILE A 26 -3.08 -8.69 18.19
N LYS A 27 -3.60 -7.56 18.67
CA LYS A 27 -4.53 -7.55 19.81
C LYS A 27 -5.80 -8.36 19.53
N ALA A 28 -6.34 -8.27 18.32
CA ALA A 28 -7.53 -9.03 17.92
C ALA A 28 -7.27 -10.55 17.90
N ARG A 29 -6.06 -10.98 17.51
CA ARG A 29 -5.69 -12.41 17.39
C ARG A 29 -5.21 -13.02 18.70
N CYS A 30 -4.44 -12.28 19.51
CA CYS A 30 -3.79 -12.78 20.73
C CYS A 30 -4.50 -12.33 22.01
N GLY A 31 -5.31 -11.28 21.97
CA GLY A 31 -6.03 -10.72 23.13
C GLY A 31 -5.13 -10.02 24.14
N GLY A 32 -5.72 -9.63 25.28
CA GLY A 32 -5.01 -9.09 26.45
C GLY A 32 -4.17 -7.85 26.14
N LEU A 33 -2.93 -7.88 26.63
CA LEU A 33 -1.95 -6.79 26.48
C LEU A 33 -0.99 -7.02 25.29
N HIS A 34 -1.28 -7.95 24.40
CA HIS A 34 -0.42 -8.19 23.25
C HIS A 34 -0.40 -7.01 22.30
N SER A 35 0.80 -6.68 21.82
CA SER A 35 1.08 -5.67 20.80
C SER A 35 2.07 -6.21 19.78
N ALA A 36 2.15 -5.57 18.62
CA ALA A 36 3.04 -5.96 17.55
C ALA A 36 4.51 -5.62 17.90
N PRO A 37 5.45 -6.59 17.89
CA PRO A 37 6.87 -6.29 17.98
C PRO A 37 7.35 -5.66 16.68
N LEU A 38 7.71 -4.35 16.72
CA LEU A 38 8.04 -3.56 15.53
C LEU A 38 9.38 -2.82 15.71
N ILE A 39 10.11 -2.69 14.61
CA ILE A 39 11.26 -1.78 14.49
C ILE A 39 10.92 -0.80 13.37
N LEU A 40 10.79 0.48 13.69
CA LEU A 40 10.46 1.51 12.71
C LEU A 40 11.71 2.34 12.35
N HIS A 41 12.01 2.41 11.05
CA HIS A 41 12.87 3.44 10.49
C HIS A 41 11.99 4.46 9.75
N SER A 42 11.77 5.61 10.38
CA SER A 42 11.01 6.72 9.79
C SER A 42 11.96 7.69 9.12
N VAL A 43 11.78 7.92 7.81
CA VAL A 43 12.58 8.88 7.04
C VAL A 43 11.96 10.28 7.10
N ASP A 44 12.78 11.31 6.80
CA ASP A 44 12.26 12.62 6.41
C ASP A 44 11.76 12.54 4.96
N PHE A 45 10.43 12.70 4.79
CA PHE A 45 9.78 12.55 3.49
C PHE A 45 10.20 13.63 2.48
N ALA A 46 10.63 14.82 2.93
CA ALA A 46 11.04 15.88 2.02
C ALA A 46 12.19 15.44 1.11
N GLY A 47 13.20 14.74 1.66
CA GLY A 47 14.31 14.20 0.87
C GLY A 47 13.87 13.12 -0.12
N ILE A 48 13.00 12.22 0.29
CA ILE A 48 12.44 11.17 -0.58
C ILE A 48 11.58 11.77 -1.70
N ALA A 49 10.72 12.73 -1.36
CA ALA A 49 9.85 13.40 -2.33
C ALA A 49 10.65 14.19 -3.38
N ALA A 50 11.74 14.85 -2.99
CA ALA A 50 12.64 15.52 -3.94
C ALA A 50 13.23 14.52 -4.93
N LEU A 51 13.76 13.39 -4.47
CA LEU A 51 14.31 12.35 -5.33
C LEU A 51 13.25 11.73 -6.25
N GLN A 52 12.01 11.59 -5.78
CA GLN A 52 10.87 11.14 -6.62
C GLN A 52 10.56 12.16 -7.72
N HIS A 53 10.50 13.44 -7.36
CA HIS A 53 10.26 14.52 -8.32
C HIS A 53 11.32 14.57 -9.41
N ASP A 54 12.59 14.41 -9.02
CA ASP A 54 13.73 14.38 -9.93
C ASP A 54 13.87 13.05 -10.70
N ASN A 55 12.96 12.11 -10.48
CA ASN A 55 12.99 10.75 -11.03
C ASN A 55 14.32 10.02 -10.73
N ASN A 56 14.96 10.32 -9.60
CA ASN A 56 16.25 9.75 -9.19
C ASN A 56 16.07 8.42 -8.45
N TRP A 57 15.57 7.41 -9.18
CA TRP A 57 15.33 6.07 -8.65
C TRP A 57 16.59 5.37 -8.15
N PRO A 58 17.78 5.54 -8.76
CA PRO A 58 19.00 4.95 -8.20
C PRO A 58 19.30 5.42 -6.77
N ALA A 59 19.17 6.71 -6.46
CA ALA A 59 19.38 7.22 -5.11
C ALA A 59 18.31 6.73 -4.13
N LEU A 60 17.04 6.68 -4.55
CA LEU A 60 15.94 6.10 -3.77
C LEU A 60 16.19 4.62 -3.44
N THR A 61 16.62 3.85 -4.44
CA THR A 61 16.96 2.43 -4.27
C THR A 61 18.07 2.26 -3.22
N THR A 62 19.17 3.01 -3.35
CA THR A 62 20.28 2.97 -2.40
C THR A 62 19.80 3.28 -0.98
N ALA A 63 19.05 4.38 -0.82
CA ALA A 63 18.55 4.80 0.50
C ALA A 63 17.66 3.73 1.16
N LEU A 64 16.69 3.14 0.42
CA LEU A 64 15.81 2.15 0.98
C LEU A 64 16.50 0.80 1.24
N CYS A 65 17.44 0.40 0.38
CA CYS A 65 18.28 -0.78 0.61
C CYS A 65 19.13 -0.65 1.90
N ASP A 66 19.71 0.51 2.15
CA ASP A 66 20.48 0.75 3.38
C ASP A 66 19.60 0.74 4.63
N ILE A 67 18.37 1.25 4.54
CA ILE A 67 17.38 1.17 5.62
C ILE A 67 17.00 -0.28 5.87
N ALA A 68 16.72 -1.06 4.83
CA ALA A 68 16.35 -2.46 4.93
C ALA A 68 17.43 -3.29 5.65
N LYS A 69 18.72 -3.10 5.28
CA LYS A 69 19.86 -3.74 5.97
C LYS A 69 19.93 -3.38 7.45
N LYS A 70 19.72 -2.10 7.80
CA LYS A 70 19.71 -1.64 9.20
C LYS A 70 18.59 -2.28 10.00
N LEU A 71 17.39 -2.43 9.42
CA LEU A 71 16.26 -3.09 10.07
C LEU A 71 16.52 -4.58 10.27
N GLU A 72 17.10 -5.26 9.29
CA GLU A 72 17.53 -6.66 9.43
C GLU A 72 18.58 -6.83 10.52
N GLN A 73 19.63 -5.99 10.54
CA GLN A 73 20.67 -5.97 11.57
C GLN A 73 20.09 -5.69 12.97
N ALA A 74 19.04 -4.89 13.07
CA ALA A 74 18.34 -4.60 14.31
C ALA A 74 17.45 -5.77 14.78
N GLY A 75 17.34 -6.86 14.01
CA GLY A 75 16.64 -8.08 14.38
C GLY A 75 15.25 -8.26 13.78
N ALA A 76 14.86 -7.45 12.81
CA ALA A 76 13.64 -7.70 12.05
C ALA A 76 13.69 -9.08 11.37
N LYS A 77 12.54 -9.72 11.24
CA LYS A 77 12.36 -11.02 10.59
C LYS A 77 11.58 -10.95 9.28
N GLY A 78 11.05 -9.77 8.96
CA GLY A 78 10.40 -9.41 7.72
C GLY A 78 10.32 -7.91 7.60
N LEU A 79 10.15 -7.41 6.39
CA LEU A 79 10.10 -5.97 6.09
C LEU A 79 8.76 -5.57 5.51
N LEU A 80 8.28 -4.40 5.91
CA LEU A 80 7.11 -3.72 5.36
C LEU A 80 7.52 -2.35 4.82
N ILE A 81 7.17 -2.06 3.58
CA ILE A 81 7.33 -0.72 3.00
C ILE A 81 5.99 0.00 3.17
N CYS A 82 5.93 1.02 4.04
CA CYS A 82 4.69 1.68 4.44
C CYS A 82 4.16 2.69 3.41
N THR A 83 4.28 2.38 2.13
CA THR A 83 3.77 3.18 1.00
C THR A 83 3.67 2.34 -0.27
N ASN A 84 2.69 2.62 -1.12
CA ASN A 84 2.53 1.91 -2.40
C ASN A 84 3.69 2.22 -3.37
N THR A 85 4.04 3.48 -3.56
CA THR A 85 4.98 3.93 -4.60
C THR A 85 6.38 3.32 -4.48
N MET A 86 6.89 3.14 -3.25
CA MET A 86 8.24 2.59 -3.04
C MET A 86 8.35 1.08 -3.27
N HIS A 87 7.23 0.37 -3.49
CA HIS A 87 7.30 -1.02 -3.96
C HIS A 87 7.94 -1.14 -5.34
N LYS A 88 8.11 -0.04 -6.07
CA LYS A 88 8.92 0.00 -7.30
C LYS A 88 10.37 -0.47 -7.09
N VAL A 89 10.91 -0.33 -5.89
CA VAL A 89 12.28 -0.78 -5.55
C VAL A 89 12.29 -2.03 -4.65
N ALA A 90 11.14 -2.69 -4.45
CA ALA A 90 11.03 -3.84 -3.56
C ALA A 90 11.95 -5.01 -4.00
N ALA A 91 12.07 -5.26 -5.30
CA ALA A 91 12.97 -6.28 -5.83
C ALA A 91 14.43 -6.02 -5.43
N ASN A 92 14.89 -4.77 -5.55
CA ASN A 92 16.25 -4.39 -5.15
C ASN A 92 16.48 -4.57 -3.63
N ILE A 93 15.47 -4.27 -2.81
CA ILE A 93 15.54 -4.51 -1.36
C ILE A 93 15.68 -6.02 -1.10
N THR A 94 14.88 -6.86 -1.77
CA THR A 94 14.93 -8.33 -1.62
C THR A 94 16.32 -8.90 -1.97
N GLU A 95 17.04 -8.29 -2.92
CA GLU A 95 18.38 -8.73 -3.31
C GLU A 95 19.46 -8.45 -2.23
N VAL A 96 19.23 -7.54 -1.30
CA VAL A 96 20.26 -7.06 -0.35
C VAL A 96 20.01 -7.46 1.10
N VAL A 97 18.89 -8.13 1.39
CA VAL A 97 18.55 -8.69 2.71
C VAL A 97 18.20 -10.16 2.61
N GLN A 98 18.29 -10.90 3.74
CA GLN A 98 17.94 -12.32 3.80
C GLN A 98 16.52 -12.55 4.33
N ILE A 99 15.91 -11.52 4.92
CA ILE A 99 14.54 -11.55 5.44
C ILE A 99 13.53 -11.18 4.35
N PRO A 100 12.32 -11.76 4.35
CA PRO A 100 11.33 -11.48 3.31
C PRO A 100 10.82 -10.05 3.37
N VAL A 101 10.59 -9.47 2.19
CA VAL A 101 9.78 -8.27 2.01
C VAL A 101 8.33 -8.72 1.83
N ILE A 102 7.47 -8.34 2.77
CA ILE A 102 6.02 -8.57 2.65
C ILE A 102 5.52 -7.56 1.62
N HIS A 103 5.22 -8.04 0.41
CA HIS A 103 4.91 -7.15 -0.72
C HIS A 103 3.43 -6.78 -0.76
N ILE A 104 3.11 -5.48 -0.88
CA ILE A 104 1.72 -5.00 -0.89
C ILE A 104 0.89 -5.60 -2.02
N GLY A 105 1.51 -5.85 -3.19
CA GLY A 105 0.87 -6.50 -4.32
C GLY A 105 0.46 -7.94 -4.02
N ASP A 106 1.26 -8.68 -3.24
CA ASP A 106 0.93 -10.06 -2.86
C ASP A 106 -0.30 -10.10 -1.94
N ALA A 107 -0.41 -9.14 -1.02
CA ALA A 107 -1.58 -8.99 -0.17
C ALA A 107 -2.86 -8.72 -0.97
N ILE A 108 -2.77 -7.88 -2.00
CA ILE A 108 -3.88 -7.60 -2.93
C ILE A 108 -4.25 -8.87 -3.72
N ILE A 109 -3.27 -9.56 -4.30
CA ILE A 109 -3.47 -10.80 -5.06
C ILE A 109 -4.14 -11.86 -4.20
N ALA A 110 -3.68 -12.04 -2.97
CA ALA A 110 -4.27 -13.00 -2.03
C ALA A 110 -5.73 -12.67 -1.73
N ALA A 111 -6.05 -11.41 -1.44
CA ALA A 111 -7.42 -10.97 -1.18
C ALA A 111 -8.33 -11.14 -2.41
N CYS A 112 -7.84 -10.83 -3.60
CA CYS A 112 -8.60 -11.04 -4.84
C CYS A 112 -8.85 -12.53 -5.10
N LYS A 113 -7.86 -13.39 -4.89
CA LYS A 113 -8.02 -14.84 -5.03
C LYS A 113 -9.03 -15.42 -4.05
N GLU A 114 -9.01 -14.98 -2.79
CA GLU A 114 -9.96 -15.40 -1.76
C GLU A 114 -11.41 -15.07 -2.15
N GLN A 115 -11.63 -13.93 -2.80
CA GLN A 115 -12.95 -13.46 -3.24
C GLN A 115 -13.33 -13.88 -4.67
N GLY A 116 -12.41 -14.50 -5.41
CA GLY A 116 -12.61 -14.89 -6.80
C GLY A 116 -12.61 -13.73 -7.81
N TYR A 117 -12.02 -12.57 -7.44
CA TYR A 117 -11.88 -11.44 -8.35
C TYR A 117 -10.71 -11.66 -9.32
N GLN A 118 -10.97 -11.37 -10.60
CA GLN A 118 -9.98 -11.44 -11.68
C GLN A 118 -9.77 -10.07 -12.34
N GLN A 119 -10.83 -9.26 -12.44
CA GLN A 119 -10.80 -7.93 -13.03
C GLN A 119 -10.96 -6.87 -11.94
N VAL A 120 -9.96 -6.04 -11.76
CA VAL A 120 -9.93 -5.07 -10.64
C VAL A 120 -9.62 -3.66 -11.15
N ALA A 121 -10.28 -2.67 -10.55
CA ALA A 121 -9.97 -1.26 -10.77
C ALA A 121 -8.86 -0.81 -9.81
N LEU A 122 -7.94 0.03 -10.27
CA LEU A 122 -6.89 0.63 -9.44
C LEU A 122 -7.03 2.14 -9.43
N LEU A 123 -7.26 2.72 -8.27
CA LEU A 123 -7.23 4.17 -8.00
C LEU A 123 -6.01 4.49 -7.14
N GLY A 124 -5.33 5.58 -7.46
CA GLY A 124 -4.14 6.03 -6.73
C GLY A 124 -3.56 7.31 -7.33
N THR A 125 -2.33 7.65 -6.92
CA THR A 125 -1.61 8.74 -7.58
C THR A 125 -1.29 8.38 -9.05
N ALA A 126 -0.93 9.37 -9.86
CA ALA A 126 -0.48 9.13 -11.25
C ALA A 126 0.65 8.08 -11.28
N PHE A 127 1.60 8.12 -10.34
CA PHE A 127 2.65 7.10 -10.22
C PHE A 127 2.10 5.68 -10.08
N THR A 128 1.09 5.49 -9.24
CA THR A 128 0.49 4.18 -8.98
C THR A 128 -0.34 3.69 -10.15
N MET A 129 -1.11 4.57 -10.79
CA MET A 129 -2.00 4.21 -11.89
C MET A 129 -1.27 4.07 -13.24
N GLU A 130 -0.21 4.85 -13.48
CA GLU A 130 0.43 4.93 -14.80
C GLU A 130 1.71 4.12 -14.91
N GLN A 131 2.52 4.04 -13.84
CA GLN A 131 3.74 3.25 -13.87
C GLN A 131 3.44 1.73 -13.77
N PRO A 132 4.28 0.88 -14.38
CA PRO A 132 4.00 -0.55 -14.51
C PRO A 132 4.20 -1.33 -13.21
N PHE A 133 5.05 -0.86 -12.27
CA PHE A 133 5.55 -1.65 -11.13
C PHE A 133 4.48 -2.41 -10.34
N LEU A 134 3.34 -1.76 -10.01
CA LEU A 134 2.25 -2.43 -9.28
C LEU A 134 1.33 -3.19 -10.23
N LYS A 135 0.99 -2.62 -11.38
CA LYS A 135 0.13 -3.28 -12.38
C LYS A 135 0.75 -4.58 -12.89
N ASP A 136 2.03 -4.56 -13.24
CA ASP A 136 2.74 -5.75 -13.73
C ASP A 136 2.81 -6.83 -12.64
N HIS A 137 3.05 -6.44 -11.38
CA HIS A 137 3.05 -7.37 -10.25
C HIS A 137 1.68 -8.03 -10.07
N LEU A 138 0.61 -7.24 -10.10
CA LEU A 138 -0.77 -7.74 -9.99
C LEU A 138 -1.14 -8.62 -11.19
N SER A 139 -0.75 -8.24 -12.40
CA SER A 139 -0.98 -9.02 -13.62
C SER A 139 -0.22 -10.35 -13.63
N ALA A 140 1.02 -10.36 -13.14
CA ALA A 140 1.78 -11.59 -12.93
C ALA A 140 1.09 -12.53 -11.92
N GLY A 141 0.34 -11.97 -10.96
CA GLY A 141 -0.51 -12.69 -10.02
C GLY A 141 -1.83 -13.20 -10.59
N GLY A 142 -2.13 -12.90 -11.86
CA GLY A 142 -3.33 -13.36 -12.59
C GLY A 142 -4.50 -12.36 -12.56
N LEU A 143 -4.25 -11.09 -12.22
CA LEU A 143 -5.28 -10.05 -12.21
C LEU A 143 -5.23 -9.20 -13.48
N ASP A 144 -6.38 -8.89 -14.04
CA ASP A 144 -6.56 -7.85 -15.07
C ASP A 144 -6.84 -6.51 -14.39
N VAL A 145 -5.89 -5.56 -14.53
CA VAL A 145 -5.91 -4.29 -13.79
C VAL A 145 -6.36 -3.16 -14.69
N MET A 146 -7.52 -2.59 -14.39
CA MET A 146 -8.05 -1.41 -15.06
C MET A 146 -7.72 -0.13 -14.29
N VAL A 147 -7.44 0.94 -15.03
CA VAL A 147 -7.36 2.29 -14.49
C VAL A 147 -8.39 3.18 -15.19
N PRO A 148 -8.79 4.32 -14.59
CA PRO A 148 -9.64 5.31 -15.23
C PRO A 148 -9.02 5.83 -16.53
N ASP A 149 -9.80 6.48 -17.38
CA ASP A 149 -9.26 7.23 -18.50
C ASP A 149 -8.37 8.39 -18.03
N GLU A 150 -7.69 9.04 -18.97
CA GLU A 150 -6.70 10.07 -18.64
C GLU A 150 -7.33 11.27 -17.90
N ALA A 151 -8.54 11.68 -18.27
CA ALA A 151 -9.21 12.81 -17.61
C ALA A 151 -9.56 12.46 -16.16
N ASP A 152 -10.09 11.27 -15.93
CA ASP A 152 -10.46 10.79 -14.61
C ASP A 152 -9.22 10.46 -13.74
N ARG A 153 -8.11 9.96 -14.32
CA ARG A 153 -6.86 9.80 -13.59
C ARG A 153 -6.31 11.13 -13.06
N ARG A 154 -6.44 12.21 -13.85
CA ARG A 154 -6.05 13.56 -13.39
C ARG A 154 -6.90 14.01 -12.21
N ILE A 155 -8.23 13.80 -12.27
CA ILE A 155 -9.12 14.11 -11.14
C ILE A 155 -8.70 13.34 -9.87
N VAL A 156 -8.51 12.03 -10.00
CA VAL A 156 -8.09 11.19 -8.87
C VAL A 156 -6.78 11.70 -8.27
N HIS A 157 -5.79 12.00 -9.10
CA HIS A 157 -4.49 12.50 -8.66
C HIS A 157 -4.60 13.86 -7.94
N GLN A 158 -5.32 14.80 -8.52
CA GLN A 158 -5.50 16.14 -7.96
C GLN A 158 -6.20 16.10 -6.60
N VAL A 159 -7.29 15.35 -6.48
CA VAL A 159 -8.02 15.20 -5.21
C VAL A 159 -7.11 14.61 -4.12
N ILE A 160 -6.24 13.64 -4.45
CA ILE A 160 -5.29 13.10 -3.47
C ILE A 160 -4.38 14.21 -2.94
N TYR A 161 -3.74 15.00 -3.81
CA TYR A 161 -2.73 15.98 -3.40
C TYR A 161 -3.31 17.30 -2.88
N ASP A 162 -4.38 17.80 -3.53
CA ASP A 162 -4.90 19.13 -3.23
C ASP A 162 -5.95 19.11 -2.09
N GLU A 163 -6.48 17.93 -1.77
CA GLU A 163 -7.51 17.77 -0.74
C GLU A 163 -7.10 16.74 0.31
N LEU A 164 -7.03 15.46 -0.03
CA LEU A 164 -6.90 14.38 0.96
C LEU A 164 -5.58 14.45 1.76
N CYS A 165 -4.45 14.70 1.10
CA CYS A 165 -3.16 14.92 1.76
C CYS A 165 -3.12 16.20 2.60
N GLN A 166 -4.10 17.09 2.45
CA GLN A 166 -4.27 18.28 3.28
C GLN A 166 -5.37 18.10 4.34
N GLY A 167 -5.89 16.89 4.52
CA GLY A 167 -6.96 16.57 5.47
C GLY A 167 -8.34 17.09 5.06
N LYS A 168 -8.53 17.49 3.80
CA LYS A 168 -9.82 17.95 3.28
C LYS A 168 -10.57 16.79 2.66
N VAL A 169 -11.80 16.53 3.13
CA VAL A 169 -12.69 15.48 2.60
C VAL A 169 -13.96 16.15 2.11
N LEU A 170 -14.06 16.35 0.79
CA LEU A 170 -15.15 17.08 0.17
C LEU A 170 -16.18 16.13 -0.45
N ASP A 171 -17.46 16.41 -0.26
CA ASP A 171 -18.54 15.60 -0.86
C ASP A 171 -18.56 15.68 -2.38
N SER A 172 -18.18 16.82 -2.98
CA SER A 172 -18.02 16.96 -4.43
C SER A 172 -16.98 15.98 -4.99
N SER A 173 -15.85 15.83 -4.31
CA SER A 173 -14.79 14.91 -4.70
C SER A 173 -15.19 13.45 -4.48
N ARG A 174 -15.97 13.17 -3.42
CA ARG A 174 -16.56 11.84 -3.20
C ARG A 174 -17.49 11.44 -4.35
N GLN A 175 -18.35 12.36 -4.79
CA GLN A 175 -19.25 12.10 -5.93
C GLN A 175 -18.48 11.82 -7.22
N GLN A 176 -17.37 12.53 -7.48
CA GLN A 176 -16.51 12.26 -8.63
C GLN A 176 -15.90 10.87 -8.56
N TYR A 177 -15.36 10.45 -7.41
CA TYR A 177 -14.82 9.11 -7.22
C TYR A 177 -15.89 8.02 -7.39
N GLN A 178 -17.08 8.23 -6.84
CA GLN A 178 -18.20 7.31 -7.02
C GLN A 178 -18.58 7.13 -8.49
N ARG A 179 -18.63 8.23 -9.26
CA ARG A 179 -18.85 8.19 -10.70
C ARG A 179 -17.75 7.41 -11.42
N ILE A 180 -16.48 7.66 -11.10
CA ILE A 180 -15.34 6.97 -11.69
C ILE A 180 -15.40 5.46 -11.37
N ILE A 181 -15.69 5.09 -10.13
CA ILE A 181 -15.82 3.69 -9.71
C ILE A 181 -16.98 3.03 -10.46
N GLU A 182 -18.12 3.71 -10.62
CA GLU A 182 -19.27 3.16 -11.36
C GLU A 182 -18.93 2.93 -12.85
N GLN A 183 -18.19 3.84 -13.48
CA GLN A 183 -17.72 3.63 -14.86
C GLN A 183 -16.77 2.43 -14.99
N LEU A 184 -15.86 2.23 -14.03
CA LEU A 184 -14.97 1.08 -14.01
C LEU A 184 -15.75 -0.23 -13.80
N LYS A 185 -16.78 -0.21 -12.95
CA LYS A 185 -17.72 -1.32 -12.78
C LYS A 185 -18.42 -1.67 -14.09
N GLN A 186 -18.91 -0.68 -14.83
CA GLN A 186 -19.55 -0.89 -16.13
C GLN A 186 -18.60 -1.46 -17.18
N ARG A 187 -17.29 -1.21 -17.03
CA ARG A 187 -16.22 -1.81 -17.84
C ARG A 187 -15.84 -3.22 -17.40
N GLY A 188 -16.44 -3.76 -16.34
CA GLY A 188 -16.23 -5.12 -15.87
C GLY A 188 -15.39 -5.27 -14.61
N ALA A 189 -14.98 -4.17 -13.94
CA ALA A 189 -14.27 -4.28 -12.67
C ALA A 189 -15.17 -4.95 -11.61
N GLN A 190 -14.61 -5.89 -10.86
CA GLN A 190 -15.27 -6.66 -9.81
C GLN A 190 -14.98 -6.08 -8.40
N ALA A 191 -13.88 -5.36 -8.25
CA ALA A 191 -13.48 -4.66 -7.03
C ALA A 191 -12.66 -3.41 -7.38
N VAL A 192 -12.53 -2.48 -6.42
CA VAL A 192 -11.68 -1.29 -6.53
C VAL A 192 -10.57 -1.33 -5.50
N ILE A 193 -9.32 -1.24 -5.98
CA ILE A 193 -8.11 -1.14 -5.16
C ILE A 193 -7.86 0.34 -4.84
N LEU A 194 -7.79 0.68 -3.57
CA LEU A 194 -7.37 1.99 -3.10
C LEU A 194 -5.85 2.00 -2.92
N GLY A 195 -5.13 2.39 -3.97
CA GLY A 195 -3.66 2.43 -4.03
C GLY A 195 -3.03 3.67 -3.41
N CYS A 196 -3.74 4.39 -2.56
CA CYS A 196 -3.27 5.50 -1.75
C CYS A 196 -4.02 5.48 -0.42
N THR A 197 -3.29 5.61 0.69
CA THR A 197 -3.85 5.54 2.06
C THR A 197 -4.95 6.57 2.31
N GLU A 198 -4.83 7.73 1.68
CA GLU A 198 -5.75 8.85 1.86
C GLU A 198 -7.10 8.62 1.18
N ILE A 199 -7.19 7.77 0.16
CA ILE A 199 -8.46 7.51 -0.54
C ILE A 199 -9.49 6.87 0.40
N GLY A 200 -9.05 6.09 1.39
CA GLY A 200 -9.90 5.50 2.43
C GLY A 200 -10.65 6.54 3.28
N LEU A 201 -10.18 7.81 3.33
CA LEU A 201 -10.91 8.92 3.97
C LEU A 201 -12.16 9.32 3.16
N LEU A 202 -12.13 9.11 1.85
CA LEU A 202 -13.16 9.55 0.92
C LEU A 202 -14.11 8.42 0.53
N ILE A 203 -13.54 7.25 0.22
CA ILE A 203 -14.25 6.06 -0.27
C ILE A 203 -14.13 4.92 0.73
N ALA A 204 -15.27 4.40 1.13
CA ALA A 204 -15.40 3.27 2.04
C ALA A 204 -16.45 2.28 1.49
N PRO A 205 -16.54 1.03 1.99
CA PRO A 205 -17.46 0.03 1.48
C PRO A 205 -18.92 0.49 1.37
N GLN A 206 -19.38 1.33 2.31
CA GLN A 206 -20.76 1.80 2.35
C GLN A 206 -21.10 2.86 1.29
N ASN A 207 -20.12 3.47 0.64
CA ASN A 207 -20.32 4.51 -0.36
C ASN A 207 -19.68 4.19 -1.73
N SER A 208 -19.25 2.95 -1.92
CA SER A 208 -18.69 2.44 -3.18
C SER A 208 -19.66 1.47 -3.85
N SER A 209 -19.80 1.52 -5.16
CA SER A 209 -20.57 0.55 -5.94
C SER A 209 -19.82 -0.74 -6.25
N LEU A 210 -18.53 -0.80 -5.93
CA LEU A 210 -17.67 -1.98 -5.99
C LEU A 210 -17.16 -2.33 -4.59
N PRO A 211 -16.90 -3.62 -4.31
CA PRO A 211 -16.10 -4.01 -3.15
C PRO A 211 -14.78 -3.24 -3.08
N VAL A 212 -14.44 -2.73 -1.91
CA VAL A 212 -13.25 -1.90 -1.68
C VAL A 212 -12.12 -2.77 -1.15
N LEU A 213 -10.95 -2.66 -1.78
CA LEU A 213 -9.70 -3.28 -1.37
C LEU A 213 -8.73 -2.18 -0.94
N ASP A 214 -8.70 -1.87 0.36
CA ASP A 214 -7.72 -0.94 0.92
C ASP A 214 -6.36 -1.62 1.02
N THR A 215 -5.39 -1.09 0.27
CA THR A 215 -4.05 -1.70 0.17
C THR A 215 -3.32 -1.70 1.51
N THR A 216 -3.54 -0.70 2.36
CA THR A 216 -2.89 -0.59 3.67
C THR A 216 -3.43 -1.61 4.65
N GLU A 217 -4.76 -1.79 4.68
CA GLU A 217 -5.40 -2.79 5.53
C GLU A 217 -5.00 -4.21 5.14
N LEU A 218 -5.02 -4.52 3.83
CA LEU A 218 -4.62 -5.82 3.31
C LEU A 218 -3.14 -6.11 3.61
N HIS A 219 -2.27 -5.14 3.42
CA HIS A 219 -0.84 -5.27 3.67
C HIS A 219 -0.55 -5.46 5.17
N ALA A 220 -1.20 -4.68 6.05
CA ALA A 220 -1.09 -4.85 7.49
C ALA A 220 -1.61 -6.22 7.94
N LYS A 221 -2.74 -6.71 7.39
CA LYS A 221 -3.27 -8.06 7.66
C LYS A 221 -2.24 -9.13 7.29
N SER A 222 -1.64 -9.03 6.10
CA SER A 222 -0.61 -9.97 5.64
C SER A 222 0.61 -9.98 6.57
N ALA A 223 1.02 -8.81 7.07
CA ALA A 223 2.10 -8.70 8.03
C ALA A 223 1.75 -9.32 9.40
N VAL A 224 0.51 -9.13 9.88
CA VAL A 224 0.03 -9.80 11.11
C VAL A 224 0.04 -11.32 10.95
N ASP A 225 -0.40 -11.85 9.80
CA ASP A 225 -0.35 -13.26 9.51
C ASP A 225 1.10 -13.80 9.53
N PHE A 226 2.03 -13.05 8.93
CA PHE A 226 3.46 -13.38 9.00
C PHE A 226 4.01 -13.34 10.43
N MET A 227 3.66 -12.32 11.23
CA MET A 227 4.12 -12.20 12.62
C MET A 227 3.70 -13.37 13.48
N LEU A 228 2.55 -13.97 13.20
CA LEU A 228 1.96 -15.08 13.95
C LEU A 228 2.28 -16.46 13.35
N SER A 229 2.91 -16.52 12.18
CA SER A 229 3.32 -17.80 11.59
C SER A 229 4.36 -18.51 12.45
N SER A 230 4.22 -19.83 12.56
CA SER A 230 5.20 -20.68 13.23
C SER A 230 6.34 -21.02 12.26
N ASN A 231 7.42 -20.25 12.31
CA ASN A 231 8.63 -20.34 11.48
C ASN A 231 8.43 -20.04 9.99
N PRO A 232 8.99 -18.96 9.47
CA PRO A 232 9.32 -18.87 8.07
C PRO A 232 10.66 -19.64 7.87
N ASN A 233 10.60 -20.85 7.37
CA ASN A 233 11.75 -21.45 6.69
C ASN A 233 11.89 -20.82 5.32
#